data_7f652a322066aabfaa30ec93d4134934
#
_entry.id   7f652a322066aabfaa30ec93d4134934
#
_cell.length_a   1.000
_cell.length_b   1.000
_cell.length_c   1.000
_cell.angle_alpha   90.00
_cell.angle_beta   90.00
_cell.angle_gamma   90.00
#
_symmetry.space_group_name_H-M   'P 1'
#
loop_
_entity.id
_entity.type
_entity.pdbx_description
1 polymer ?
#
loop_
_entity_poly.entity_id
_entity_poly.type
_entity_poly.pdbx_seq_one_letter_code
_entity_poly.pdbx_strand_id
1 'polypeptide(L)'
;MRTRLPLFAVGEATAKAATELGFAKVTAGPGTGEELSRLISDTLDPKTGALVHLAGETVAFDLKSALQAKGFTLRQPVLYRAVPATRLPEPVLSLLNAGGLDGVVLMSPRTAAIFAALVMRHDAVTQASRLDCYCLSAAVAQAVEPLKARAIVAARPREEDILALISPEAASS
;
A
#
# COMPACT_ATOMS: atom_id res chain seq x y z
N MET A 1 -15.30 -25.28 3.13
CA MET A 1 -14.93 -25.60 4.53
C MET A 1 -14.72 -24.28 5.27
N ARG A 2 -15.49 -23.99 6.33
CA ARG A 2 -15.29 -22.74 7.10
C ARG A 2 -14.19 -22.95 8.13
N THR A 3 -13.13 -22.15 8.07
CA THR A 3 -12.07 -22.22 9.10
C THR A 3 -12.51 -21.45 10.36
N ARG A 4 -12.29 -22.10 11.53
CA ARG A 4 -12.65 -21.54 12.85
C ARG A 4 -11.48 -20.74 13.47
N LEU A 5 -10.33 -20.69 12.80
CA LEU A 5 -9.20 -19.93 13.28
C LEU A 5 -9.56 -18.43 13.30
N PRO A 6 -9.29 -17.71 14.40
CA PRO A 6 -9.42 -16.27 14.42
C PRO A 6 -8.42 -15.64 13.43
N LEU A 7 -8.86 -14.62 12.69
CA LEU A 7 -8.03 -13.87 11.77
C LEU A 7 -8.13 -12.38 12.11
N PHE A 8 -6.98 -11.75 12.26
CA PHE A 8 -6.86 -10.31 12.42
C PHE A 8 -6.31 -9.73 11.12
N ALA A 9 -7.03 -8.82 10.51
CA ALA A 9 -6.64 -8.13 9.29
C ALA A 9 -6.22 -6.69 9.60
N VAL A 10 -5.26 -6.14 8.89
CA VAL A 10 -4.80 -4.77 9.12
C VAL A 10 -5.90 -3.73 8.84
N GLY A 11 -6.82 -4.03 7.90
CA GLY A 11 -7.92 -3.16 7.53
C GLY A 11 -9.07 -3.91 6.85
N GLU A 12 -10.15 -3.17 6.55
CA GLU A 12 -11.43 -3.69 6.06
C GLU A 12 -11.33 -4.50 4.76
N ALA A 13 -10.54 -4.04 3.78
CA ALA A 13 -10.39 -4.74 2.50
C ALA A 13 -9.84 -6.16 2.68
N THR A 14 -8.82 -6.33 3.54
CA THR A 14 -8.25 -7.63 3.86
C THR A 14 -9.23 -8.48 4.69
N ALA A 15 -9.96 -7.86 5.61
CA ALA A 15 -10.98 -8.55 6.41
C ALA A 15 -12.11 -9.10 5.54
N LYS A 16 -12.59 -8.31 4.58
CA LYS A 16 -13.61 -8.73 3.61
C LYS A 16 -13.13 -9.93 2.79
N ALA A 17 -11.93 -9.84 2.21
CA ALA A 17 -11.35 -10.93 1.44
C ALA A 17 -11.20 -12.22 2.27
N ALA A 18 -10.78 -12.14 3.53
CA ALA A 18 -10.69 -13.28 4.42
C ALA A 18 -12.07 -13.91 4.69
N THR A 19 -13.10 -13.09 4.88
CA THR A 19 -14.47 -13.56 5.09
C THR A 19 -14.99 -14.30 3.84
N GLU A 20 -14.74 -13.77 2.66
CA GLU A 20 -15.11 -14.39 1.37
C GLU A 20 -14.40 -15.74 1.17
N LEU A 21 -13.17 -15.88 1.65
CA LEU A 21 -12.41 -17.13 1.66
C LEU A 21 -12.90 -18.14 2.72
N GLY A 22 -13.87 -17.77 3.56
CA GLY A 22 -14.53 -18.68 4.50
C GLY A 22 -13.95 -18.66 5.92
N PHE A 23 -13.17 -17.66 6.31
CA PHE A 23 -12.84 -17.45 7.71
C PHE A 23 -14.09 -16.99 8.48
N ALA A 24 -14.42 -17.72 9.56
CA ALA A 24 -15.64 -17.45 10.32
C ALA A 24 -15.47 -16.37 11.40
N LYS A 25 -14.24 -16.13 11.83
CA LYS A 25 -13.90 -15.17 12.89
C LYS A 25 -12.85 -14.20 12.36
N VAL A 26 -13.29 -13.12 11.74
CA VAL A 26 -12.42 -12.09 11.18
C VAL A 26 -12.61 -10.80 11.96
N THR A 27 -11.52 -10.20 12.39
CA THR A 27 -11.48 -8.88 13.05
C THR A 27 -10.69 -7.93 12.18
N ALA A 28 -11.33 -6.86 11.71
CA ALA A 28 -10.66 -5.79 10.99
C ALA A 28 -9.94 -4.85 11.97
N GLY A 29 -8.71 -4.53 11.67
CA GLY A 29 -7.93 -3.51 12.39
C GLY A 29 -8.14 -2.11 11.81
N PRO A 30 -7.63 -1.07 12.50
CA PRO A 30 -7.81 0.33 12.11
C PRO A 30 -7.02 0.80 10.87
N GLY A 31 -6.16 -0.04 10.30
CA GLY A 31 -5.45 0.26 9.05
C GLY A 31 -3.93 0.28 9.13
N THR A 32 -3.35 0.27 10.32
CA THR A 32 -1.89 0.22 10.50
C THR A 32 -1.42 -1.02 11.24
N GLY A 33 -0.16 -1.42 11.01
CA GLY A 33 0.43 -2.57 11.71
C GLY A 33 0.62 -2.31 13.21
N GLU A 34 0.86 -1.06 13.60
CA GLU A 34 0.99 -0.67 15.00
C GLU A 34 -0.33 -0.84 15.76
N GLU A 35 -1.41 -0.30 15.20
CA GLU A 35 -2.75 -0.42 15.77
C GLU A 35 -3.23 -1.88 15.79
N LEU A 36 -2.90 -2.65 14.74
CA LEU A 36 -3.16 -4.09 14.71
C LEU A 36 -2.42 -4.81 15.86
N SER A 37 -1.18 -4.44 16.15
CA SER A 37 -0.43 -5.00 17.30
C SER A 37 -1.12 -4.70 18.63
N ARG A 38 -1.67 -3.51 18.81
CA ARG A 38 -2.45 -3.14 20.00
C ARG A 38 -3.72 -3.96 20.09
N LEU A 39 -4.50 -3.99 19.01
CA LEU A 39 -5.75 -4.76 18.93
C LEU A 39 -5.57 -6.24 19.27
N ILE A 40 -4.52 -6.88 18.73
CA ILE A 40 -4.21 -8.28 19.04
C ILE A 40 -3.88 -8.43 20.53
N SER A 41 -3.07 -7.53 21.09
CA SER A 41 -2.66 -7.61 22.50
C SER A 41 -3.80 -7.38 23.49
N ASP A 42 -4.79 -6.57 23.10
CA ASP A 42 -5.97 -6.28 23.91
C ASP A 42 -7.02 -7.40 23.82
N THR A 43 -6.95 -8.22 22.76
CA THR A 43 -7.97 -9.23 22.46
C THR A 43 -7.53 -10.64 22.85
N LEU A 44 -6.23 -10.95 22.76
CA LEU A 44 -5.70 -12.31 22.96
C LEU A 44 -4.77 -12.39 24.17
N ASP A 45 -4.78 -13.57 24.81
CA ASP A 45 -3.77 -13.93 25.82
C ASP A 45 -2.56 -14.56 25.10
N PRO A 46 -1.32 -14.06 25.35
CA PRO A 46 -0.09 -14.61 24.75
C PRO A 46 0.13 -16.11 25.03
N LYS A 47 -0.49 -16.65 26.07
CA LYS A 47 -0.37 -18.05 26.48
C LYS A 47 -1.29 -19.01 25.69
N THR A 48 -2.23 -18.50 24.90
CA THR A 48 -3.25 -19.33 24.23
C THR A 48 -2.79 -20.00 22.95
N GLY A 49 -1.59 -19.67 22.45
CA GLY A 49 -1.01 -20.32 21.27
C GLY A 49 -0.10 -19.41 20.46
N ALA A 50 0.38 -19.93 19.34
CA ALA A 50 1.23 -19.17 18.43
C ALA A 50 0.39 -18.45 17.37
N LEU A 51 0.78 -17.23 17.04
CA LEU A 51 0.26 -16.46 15.93
C LEU A 51 1.04 -16.76 14.66
N VAL A 52 0.37 -16.66 13.50
CA VAL A 52 1.01 -16.72 12.19
C VAL A 52 0.71 -15.43 11.44
N HIS A 53 1.73 -14.70 11.07
CA HIS A 53 1.65 -13.52 10.20
C HIS A 53 2.11 -13.92 8.79
N LEU A 54 1.18 -14.00 7.86
CA LEU A 54 1.47 -14.23 6.45
C LEU A 54 1.98 -12.94 5.83
N ALA A 55 3.28 -12.83 5.56
CA ALA A 55 3.92 -11.59 5.21
C ALA A 55 4.64 -11.65 3.85
N GLY A 56 4.85 -10.47 3.26
CA GLY A 56 5.87 -10.29 2.23
C GLY A 56 7.27 -10.21 2.84
N GLU A 57 8.31 -10.35 2.01
CA GLU A 57 9.72 -10.21 2.44
C GLU A 57 9.98 -8.83 3.07
N THR A 58 9.38 -7.79 2.52
CA THR A 58 9.42 -6.44 3.07
C THR A 58 8.10 -6.12 3.75
N VAL A 59 8.16 -5.75 5.02
CA VAL A 59 6.99 -5.35 5.81
C VAL A 59 7.08 -3.87 6.16
N ALA A 60 5.94 -3.18 6.16
CA ALA A 60 5.85 -1.76 6.52
C ALA A 60 6.00 -1.51 8.03
N PHE A 61 5.69 -2.53 8.84
CA PHE A 61 5.77 -2.48 10.31
C PHE A 61 6.27 -3.83 10.84
N ASP A 62 7.19 -3.81 11.79
CA ASP A 62 7.69 -5.04 12.43
C ASP A 62 6.72 -5.56 13.49
N LEU A 63 5.62 -6.15 13.00
CA LEU A 63 4.59 -6.76 13.83
C LEU A 63 5.15 -7.89 14.70
N LYS A 64 6.19 -8.60 14.20
CA LYS A 64 6.80 -9.71 14.91
C LYS A 64 7.47 -9.23 16.19
N SER A 65 8.38 -8.28 16.10
CA SER A 65 9.08 -7.75 17.29
C SER A 65 8.10 -7.07 18.25
N ALA A 66 7.10 -6.33 17.73
CA ALA A 66 6.11 -5.66 18.57
C ALA A 66 5.27 -6.63 19.40
N LEU A 67 4.85 -7.76 18.84
CA LEU A 67 4.07 -8.78 19.55
C LEU A 67 4.94 -9.67 20.44
N GLN A 68 6.18 -9.98 20.02
CA GLN A 68 7.12 -10.71 20.86
C GLN A 68 7.47 -9.95 22.14
N ALA A 69 7.65 -8.63 22.07
CA ALA A 69 7.87 -7.78 23.25
C ALA A 69 6.71 -7.83 24.26
N LYS A 70 5.52 -8.22 23.81
CA LYS A 70 4.31 -8.41 24.63
C LYS A 70 4.07 -9.89 25.03
N GLY A 71 5.06 -10.75 24.81
CA GLY A 71 5.04 -12.16 25.20
C GLY A 71 4.37 -13.12 24.21
N PHE A 72 3.93 -12.65 23.02
CA PHE A 72 3.36 -13.53 22.02
C PHE A 72 4.43 -14.32 21.28
N THR A 73 4.12 -15.58 20.95
CA THR A 73 4.90 -16.35 19.98
C THR A 73 4.34 -16.07 18.58
N LEU A 74 5.16 -15.48 17.69
CA LEU A 74 4.74 -15.18 16.31
C LEU A 74 5.68 -15.85 15.31
N ARG A 75 5.10 -16.62 14.37
CA ARG A 75 5.76 -17.16 13.19
C ARG A 75 5.41 -16.29 11.99
N GLN A 76 6.41 -15.93 11.18
CA GLN A 76 6.23 -15.05 10.03
C GLN A 76 6.84 -15.69 8.77
N PRO A 77 6.11 -16.61 8.12
CA PRO A 77 6.55 -17.14 6.84
C PRO A 77 6.45 -16.04 5.77
N VAL A 78 7.50 -15.94 4.96
CA VAL A 78 7.51 -15.05 3.78
C VAL A 78 6.80 -15.76 2.64
N LEU A 79 5.68 -15.23 2.17
CA LEU A 79 4.88 -15.83 1.11
C LEU A 79 5.15 -15.23 -0.27
N TYR A 80 5.60 -13.98 -0.34
CA TYR A 80 5.88 -13.29 -1.59
C TYR A 80 7.01 -12.27 -1.44
N ARG A 81 7.62 -11.96 -2.57
CA ARG A 81 8.60 -10.89 -2.71
C ARG A 81 8.09 -9.89 -3.73
N ALA A 82 8.02 -8.62 -3.35
CA ALA A 82 7.75 -7.54 -4.29
C ALA A 82 9.08 -7.12 -4.95
N VAL A 83 9.30 -7.56 -6.18
CA VAL A 83 10.48 -7.19 -6.96
C VAL A 83 10.21 -5.87 -7.66
N PRO A 84 11.04 -4.82 -7.42
CA PRO A 84 10.90 -3.55 -8.12
C PRO A 84 11.08 -3.74 -9.64
N ALA A 85 10.27 -3.04 -10.44
CA ALA A 85 10.52 -2.95 -11.87
C ALA A 85 11.89 -2.29 -12.12
N THR A 86 12.58 -2.76 -13.13
CA THR A 86 13.91 -2.23 -13.51
C THR A 86 13.84 -1.28 -14.70
N ARG A 87 12.71 -1.22 -15.40
CA ARG A 87 12.44 -0.33 -16.55
C ARG A 87 10.96 -0.02 -16.64
N LEU A 88 10.61 1.09 -17.27
CA LEU A 88 9.24 1.34 -17.70
C LEU A 88 8.91 0.42 -18.89
N PRO A 89 7.69 -0.14 -18.97
CA PRO A 89 7.24 -0.85 -20.17
C PRO A 89 7.31 0.08 -21.39
N GLU A 90 7.73 -0.46 -22.53
CA GLU A 90 7.90 0.33 -23.76
C GLU A 90 6.64 1.11 -24.19
N PRO A 91 5.41 0.55 -24.11
CA PRO A 91 4.21 1.32 -24.43
C PRO A 91 4.01 2.52 -23.48
N VAL A 92 4.34 2.37 -22.21
CA VAL A 92 4.22 3.47 -21.22
C VAL A 92 5.25 4.56 -21.49
N LEU A 93 6.49 4.16 -21.79
CA LEU A 93 7.56 5.11 -22.13
C LEU A 93 7.25 5.88 -23.43
N SER A 94 6.73 5.19 -24.44
CA SER A 94 6.31 5.82 -25.70
C SER A 94 5.19 6.83 -25.49
N LEU A 95 4.16 6.49 -24.70
CA LEU A 95 3.06 7.41 -24.37
C LEU A 95 3.57 8.61 -23.55
N LEU A 96 4.44 8.37 -22.56
CA LEU A 96 5.03 9.45 -21.76
C LEU A 96 5.80 10.43 -22.64
N ASN A 97 6.64 9.92 -23.56
CA ASN A 97 7.44 10.73 -24.46
C ASN A 97 6.58 11.51 -25.49
N ALA A 98 5.47 10.93 -25.93
CA ALA A 98 4.53 11.55 -26.84
C ALA A 98 3.58 12.56 -26.15
N GLY A 99 3.60 12.67 -24.81
CA GLY A 99 2.63 13.48 -24.06
C GLY A 99 1.22 12.91 -24.07
N GLY A 100 1.09 11.60 -24.29
CA GLY A 100 -0.18 10.87 -24.31
C GLY A 100 -0.64 10.36 -22.94
N LEU A 101 -0.07 10.87 -21.85
CA LEU A 101 -0.47 10.58 -20.48
C LEU A 101 -0.76 11.89 -19.76
N ASP A 102 -1.92 11.98 -19.11
CA ASP A 102 -2.34 13.15 -18.35
C ASP A 102 -1.87 13.05 -16.88
N GLY A 103 -1.80 11.83 -16.33
CA GLY A 103 -1.41 11.64 -14.94
C GLY A 103 -1.04 10.21 -14.58
N VAL A 104 -0.63 10.04 -13.34
CA VAL A 104 -0.27 8.77 -12.74
C VAL A 104 -0.87 8.64 -11.35
N VAL A 105 -1.42 7.45 -11.03
CA VAL A 105 -1.95 7.12 -9.69
C VAL A 105 -0.89 6.39 -8.88
N LEU A 106 -0.60 6.89 -7.71
CA LEU A 106 0.47 6.40 -6.83
C LEU A 106 -0.08 6.08 -5.44
N MET A 107 -0.15 4.79 -5.12
CA MET A 107 -0.81 4.27 -3.92
C MET A 107 0.15 4.02 -2.75
N SER A 108 1.46 4.11 -2.95
CA SER A 108 2.44 3.92 -1.88
C SER A 108 3.73 4.71 -2.11
N PRO A 109 4.43 5.14 -1.05
CA PRO A 109 5.73 5.83 -1.18
C PRO A 109 6.76 4.97 -1.92
N ARG A 110 6.76 3.66 -1.71
CA ARG A 110 7.67 2.73 -2.39
C ARG A 110 7.43 2.71 -3.91
N THR A 111 6.18 2.58 -4.34
CA THR A 111 5.83 2.58 -5.77
C THR A 111 6.16 3.92 -6.41
N ALA A 112 5.87 5.02 -5.71
CA ALA A 112 6.21 6.37 -6.16
C ALA A 112 7.72 6.58 -6.35
N ALA A 113 8.53 6.14 -5.39
CA ALA A 113 9.99 6.20 -5.49
C ALA A 113 10.54 5.34 -6.64
N ILE A 114 9.98 4.13 -6.86
CA ILE A 114 10.36 3.28 -7.99
C ILE A 114 10.00 3.97 -9.31
N PHE A 115 8.80 4.54 -9.42
CA PHE A 115 8.37 5.29 -10.61
C PHE A 115 9.30 6.46 -10.89
N ALA A 116 9.60 7.29 -9.90
CA ALA A 116 10.52 8.43 -10.04
C ALA A 116 11.91 7.97 -10.50
N ALA A 117 12.46 6.91 -9.90
CA ALA A 117 13.76 6.37 -10.29
C ALA A 117 13.77 5.82 -11.73
N LEU A 118 12.67 5.19 -12.17
CA LEU A 118 12.54 4.70 -13.54
C LEU A 118 12.44 5.85 -14.56
N VAL A 119 11.65 6.89 -14.26
CA VAL A 119 11.56 8.10 -15.09
C VAL A 119 12.94 8.76 -15.26
N MET A 120 13.68 8.92 -14.17
CA MET A 120 15.05 9.48 -14.21
C MET A 120 16.00 8.60 -15.01
N ARG A 121 15.92 7.28 -14.88
CA ARG A 121 16.75 6.33 -15.63
C ARG A 121 16.52 6.41 -17.15
N HIS A 122 15.31 6.76 -17.57
CA HIS A 122 14.94 6.91 -18.98
C HIS A 122 15.08 8.36 -19.49
N ASP A 123 15.70 9.26 -18.71
CA ASP A 123 15.85 10.69 -19.04
C ASP A 123 14.52 11.39 -19.38
N ALA A 124 13.39 10.89 -18.83
CA ALA A 124 12.04 11.33 -19.14
C ALA A 124 11.43 12.32 -18.12
N VAL A 125 12.28 12.98 -17.31
CA VAL A 125 11.82 13.91 -16.25
C VAL A 125 11.04 15.09 -16.84
N THR A 126 11.47 15.64 -17.96
CA THR A 126 10.79 16.76 -18.64
C THR A 126 9.38 16.38 -19.07
N GLN A 127 9.17 15.17 -19.54
CA GLN A 127 7.86 14.66 -19.93
C GLN A 127 7.01 14.39 -18.70
N ALA A 128 7.59 13.71 -17.69
CA ALA A 128 6.92 13.37 -16.43
C ALA A 128 6.53 14.61 -15.61
N SER A 129 7.25 15.72 -15.73
CA SER A 129 6.89 16.97 -15.02
C SER A 129 5.57 17.59 -15.47
N ARG A 130 5.02 17.12 -16.60
CA ARG A 130 3.71 17.55 -17.11
C ARG A 130 2.56 16.71 -16.59
N LEU A 131 2.85 15.58 -15.93
CA LEU A 131 1.84 14.68 -15.38
C LEU A 131 1.23 15.24 -14.09
N ASP A 132 -0.04 14.94 -13.88
CA ASP A 132 -0.66 15.02 -12.58
C ASP A 132 -0.35 13.74 -11.81
N CYS A 133 0.36 13.87 -10.68
CA CYS A 133 0.66 12.76 -9.77
C CYS A 133 -0.41 12.69 -8.69
N TYR A 134 -1.39 11.80 -8.85
CA TYR A 134 -2.44 11.54 -7.86
C TYR A 134 -1.86 10.65 -6.75
N CYS A 135 -1.65 11.22 -5.58
CA CYS A 135 -0.93 10.62 -4.47
C CYS A 135 -1.86 10.25 -3.32
N LEU A 136 -1.79 9.00 -2.84
CA LEU A 136 -2.62 8.53 -1.73
C LEU A 136 -2.35 9.26 -0.41
N SER A 137 -1.15 9.81 -0.24
CA SER A 137 -0.75 10.53 0.98
C SER A 137 0.39 11.51 0.72
N ALA A 138 0.68 12.39 1.68
CA ALA A 138 1.81 13.31 1.62
C ALA A 138 3.16 12.60 1.46
N ALA A 139 3.36 11.43 2.09
CA ALA A 139 4.58 10.62 1.93
C ALA A 139 4.74 10.08 0.50
N VAL A 140 3.63 9.81 -0.21
CA VAL A 140 3.65 9.44 -1.64
C VAL A 140 4.04 10.64 -2.50
N ALA A 141 3.48 11.82 -2.22
CA ALA A 141 3.82 13.07 -2.93
C ALA A 141 5.31 13.42 -2.77
N GLN A 142 5.84 13.30 -1.57
CA GLN A 142 7.26 13.52 -1.30
C GLN A 142 8.17 12.62 -2.14
N ALA A 143 7.78 11.37 -2.37
CA ALA A 143 8.58 10.41 -3.14
C ALA A 143 8.68 10.76 -4.65
N VAL A 144 7.80 11.62 -5.18
CA VAL A 144 7.82 12.08 -6.57
C VAL A 144 8.32 13.51 -6.76
N GLU A 145 8.70 14.21 -5.70
CA GLU A 145 9.30 15.57 -5.79
C GLU A 145 10.42 15.69 -6.83
N PRO A 146 11.32 14.69 -7.01
CA PRO A 146 12.38 14.77 -8.02
C PRO A 146 11.86 14.91 -9.45
N LEU A 147 10.61 14.55 -9.73
CA LEU A 147 9.99 14.67 -11.06
C LEU A 147 9.51 16.08 -11.36
N LYS A 148 9.38 16.95 -10.34
CA LYS A 148 8.84 18.31 -10.47
C LYS A 148 7.43 18.36 -11.08
N ALA A 149 6.70 17.26 -10.98
CA ALA A 149 5.32 17.11 -11.42
C ALA A 149 4.35 17.69 -10.38
N ARG A 150 3.13 18.04 -10.79
CA ARG A 150 2.08 18.48 -9.89
C ARG A 150 1.59 17.30 -9.05
N ALA A 151 1.85 17.31 -7.75
CA ALA A 151 1.34 16.29 -6.83
C ALA A 151 -0.02 16.72 -6.27
N ILE A 152 -1.03 15.86 -6.43
CA ILE A 152 -2.39 16.03 -5.93
C ILE A 152 -2.62 14.95 -4.88
N VAL A 153 -2.79 15.35 -3.61
CA VAL A 153 -2.88 14.42 -2.49
C VAL A 153 -4.34 14.17 -2.12
N ALA A 154 -4.72 12.91 -1.96
CA ALA A 154 -6.05 12.53 -1.49
C ALA A 154 -6.31 13.09 -0.08
N ALA A 155 -7.55 13.52 0.19
CA ALA A 155 -7.95 14.09 1.48
C ALA A 155 -7.80 13.07 2.62
N ARG A 156 -8.00 11.80 2.34
CA ARG A 156 -7.78 10.67 3.25
C ARG A 156 -7.07 9.56 2.48
N PRO A 157 -6.25 8.71 3.13
CA PRO A 157 -5.51 7.64 2.46
C PRO A 157 -6.42 6.44 2.13
N ARG A 158 -7.44 6.68 1.29
CA ARG A 158 -8.42 5.71 0.82
C ARG A 158 -8.45 5.69 -0.70
N GLU A 159 -8.68 4.51 -1.27
CA GLU A 159 -8.80 4.33 -2.72
C GLU A 159 -9.91 5.21 -3.32
N GLU A 160 -11.06 5.30 -2.64
CA GLU A 160 -12.20 6.13 -3.06
C GLU A 160 -11.82 7.61 -3.18
N ASP A 161 -11.07 8.13 -2.20
CA ASP A 161 -10.66 9.54 -2.17
C ASP A 161 -9.63 9.87 -3.28
N ILE A 162 -8.77 8.92 -3.68
CA ILE A 162 -7.84 9.13 -4.80
C ILE A 162 -8.54 9.00 -6.16
N LEU A 163 -9.51 8.06 -6.29
CA LEU A 163 -10.28 7.91 -7.52
C LEU A 163 -11.18 9.12 -7.76
N ALA A 164 -11.73 9.73 -6.72
CA ALA A 164 -12.51 10.96 -6.84
C ALA A 164 -11.72 12.14 -7.44
N LEU A 165 -10.40 12.18 -7.27
CA LEU A 165 -9.54 13.22 -7.86
C LEU A 165 -9.40 13.10 -9.39
N ILE A 166 -9.67 11.91 -9.95
CA ILE A 166 -9.48 11.60 -11.38
C ILE A 166 -10.80 11.74 -12.14
N SER A 167 -11.94 11.75 -11.42
CA SER A 167 -13.26 11.85 -12.04
C SER A 167 -13.47 13.21 -12.69
N PRO A 168 -14.09 13.28 -13.90
CA PRO A 168 -14.29 14.54 -14.65
C PRO A 168 -15.09 15.61 -13.90
N GLU A 169 -15.88 15.22 -12.90
CA GLU A 169 -16.67 16.15 -12.08
C GLU A 169 -15.83 17.01 -11.13
N ALA A 170 -14.60 16.58 -10.78
CA ALA A 170 -13.71 17.32 -9.88
C ALA A 170 -12.97 18.49 -10.56
N ALA A 171 -13.00 18.59 -11.89
CA ALA A 171 -12.29 19.61 -12.67
C ALA A 171 -13.13 20.89 -12.91
N SER A 172 -14.38 20.97 -12.36
CA SER A 172 -15.33 22.07 -12.63
C SER A 172 -15.68 22.90 -11.38
N SER A 173 -14.83 22.87 -10.34
CA SER A 173 -15.06 23.65 -9.10
C SER A 173 -13.91 24.61 -8.82
#